data_ce4b76062b8075babbfbee994ce03848
#
_entry.id   ce4b76062b8075babbfbee994ce03848
#
_cell.length_a   1.000
_cell.length_b   1.000
_cell.length_c   1.000
_cell.angle_alpha   90.00
_cell.angle_beta   90.00
_cell.angle_gamma   90.00
#
_symmetry.space_group_name_H-M   'P 1'
#
loop_
_entity.id
_entity.type
_entity.pdbx_description
1 polymer ?
#
loop_
_entity_poly.entity_id
_entity_poly.type
_entity_poly.pdbx_seq_one_letter_code
_entity_poly.pdbx_strand_id
1 'polypeptide(L)'
;MPKATNANRTERRQGAAKRAPQRGASGRASRRDETRQDTQVMALKLRPARLSPAMAAFFASCGAKLGFVPNVMKAFSFDMAKLEAFVAYRNDLMLGGSGLSVLEREMIATVVSAQNRCFYCLTAHGAAVRNLAGDPVLGELMAMNYRSAALSRRQRAMLDFAVKLTAEPWSIEESDRARLRGAGFSDRDIWDIAAVAAFYNMTNRLASATDMQPNAAYHAMAR
;
A
#
# COMPACT_ATOMS: atom_id res chain seq x y z
N MET A 1 46.49 -16.30 -49.19
CA MET A 1 47.33 -17.54 -49.31
C MET A 1 48.54 -17.45 -48.41
N PRO A 2 49.03 -18.50 -47.75
CA PRO A 2 48.48 -19.83 -47.59
C PRO A 2 48.43 -20.35 -46.14
N LYS A 3 47.61 -21.39 -45.95
CA LYS A 3 47.83 -22.74 -45.40
C LYS A 3 48.08 -22.88 -43.89
N ALA A 4 47.29 -23.53 -43.17
CA ALA A 4 46.78 -24.92 -43.08
C ALA A 4 47.49 -25.75 -42.00
N THR A 5 46.65 -26.52 -41.31
CA THR A 5 46.84 -27.83 -40.65
C THR A 5 47.49 -27.80 -39.25
N ASN A 6 47.02 -28.51 -38.25
CA ASN A 6 46.61 -29.89 -38.19
C ASN A 6 45.93 -30.26 -36.87
N ALA A 7 45.16 -31.30 -36.91
CA ALA A 7 44.44 -31.96 -35.85
C ALA A 7 45.35 -32.54 -34.74
N ASN A 8 44.80 -32.67 -33.53
CA ASN A 8 45.01 -33.91 -32.80
C ASN A 8 43.82 -34.23 -31.86
N ARG A 9 43.34 -35.43 -32.03
CA ARG A 9 42.27 -36.15 -31.40
C ARG A 9 42.84 -36.94 -30.24
N THR A 10 42.29 -36.77 -29.04
CA THR A 10 42.43 -37.81 -28.01
C THR A 10 41.14 -37.95 -27.21
N GLU A 11 40.53 -39.09 -27.42
CA GLU A 11 39.45 -39.66 -26.63
C GLU A 11 39.89 -39.94 -25.20
N ARG A 12 39.11 -39.60 -24.19
CA ARG A 12 39.06 -40.34 -22.92
C ARG A 12 37.66 -40.37 -22.33
N ARG A 13 37.06 -41.51 -22.47
CA ARG A 13 36.30 -42.37 -21.54
C ARG A 13 35.40 -41.74 -20.50
N GLN A 14 34.17 -42.16 -20.63
CA GLN A 14 33.03 -42.15 -19.74
C GLN A 14 33.35 -42.55 -18.30
N GLY A 15 32.86 -41.76 -17.33
CA GLY A 15 32.69 -42.15 -15.95
C GLY A 15 31.29 -41.74 -15.50
N ALA A 16 30.32 -42.65 -15.57
CA ALA A 16 28.97 -42.46 -15.09
C ALA A 16 28.97 -42.54 -13.56
N ALA A 17 28.83 -41.40 -12.88
CA ALA A 17 28.50 -41.37 -11.46
C ALA A 17 26.97 -41.29 -11.27
N LYS A 18 26.43 -42.39 -10.75
CA LYS A 18 25.02 -42.51 -10.33
C LYS A 18 24.71 -41.49 -9.23
N ARG A 19 23.89 -40.48 -9.51
CA ARG A 19 23.31 -39.62 -8.48
C ARG A 19 22.12 -40.36 -7.80
N ALA A 20 22.23 -40.55 -6.50
CA ALA A 20 21.12 -40.99 -5.64
C ALA A 20 20.01 -39.94 -5.59
N PRO A 21 18.74 -40.34 -5.45
CA PRO A 21 17.62 -39.40 -5.36
C PRO A 21 17.62 -38.72 -3.96
N GLN A 22 17.78 -37.39 -3.94
CA GLN A 22 17.52 -36.59 -2.76
C GLN A 22 16.01 -36.56 -2.49
N ARG A 23 15.60 -37.21 -1.44
CA ARG A 23 14.21 -37.20 -0.94
C ARG A 23 13.86 -35.82 -0.37
N GLY A 24 12.70 -35.33 -0.75
CA GLY A 24 12.17 -34.00 -0.41
C GLY A 24 12.04 -33.71 1.07
N ALA A 25 12.50 -32.54 1.44
CA ALA A 25 12.25 -31.86 2.72
C ALA A 25 11.66 -30.44 2.50
N SER A 26 10.82 -30.25 1.47
CA SER A 26 10.29 -28.90 1.15
C SER A 26 8.82 -28.65 1.59
N GLY A 27 8.13 -29.66 2.15
CA GLY A 27 6.68 -29.52 2.41
C GLY A 27 6.28 -29.02 3.81
N ARG A 28 7.21 -28.90 4.77
CA ARG A 28 6.88 -28.52 6.16
C ARG A 28 7.27 -27.09 6.55
N ALA A 29 8.16 -26.47 5.83
CA ALA A 29 8.61 -25.08 6.09
C ALA A 29 7.59 -24.05 5.61
N SER A 30 6.90 -24.27 4.48
CA SER A 30 5.98 -23.27 3.89
C SER A 30 4.72 -23.02 4.74
N ARG A 31 4.11 -24.07 5.31
CA ARG A 31 2.89 -23.92 6.12
C ARG A 31 3.12 -23.26 7.48
N ARG A 32 4.31 -23.35 8.05
CA ARG A 32 4.65 -22.65 9.31
C ARG A 32 4.97 -21.17 9.08
N ASP A 33 5.44 -20.81 7.90
CA ASP A 33 5.71 -19.42 7.53
C ASP A 33 4.41 -18.67 7.16
N GLU A 34 3.48 -19.32 6.45
CA GLU A 34 2.17 -18.75 6.11
C GLU A 34 1.33 -18.44 7.38
N THR A 35 1.33 -19.33 8.39
CA THR A 35 0.64 -19.08 9.66
C THR A 35 1.33 -18.02 10.53
N ARG A 36 2.61 -17.77 10.33
CA ARG A 36 3.38 -16.76 11.08
C ARG A 36 3.15 -15.35 10.51
N GLN A 37 2.96 -15.19 9.20
CA GLN A 37 2.62 -13.92 8.56
C GLN A 37 1.22 -13.42 8.95
N ASP A 38 0.25 -14.30 9.17
CA ASP A 38 -1.14 -13.92 9.49
C ASP A 38 -1.31 -13.40 10.93
N THR A 39 -0.33 -13.63 11.81
CA THR A 39 -0.38 -13.18 13.23
C THR A 39 0.51 -11.97 13.52
N GLN A 40 1.46 -11.67 12.67
CA GLN A 40 2.43 -10.58 12.90
C GLN A 40 1.92 -9.26 12.32
N VAL A 41 1.60 -8.31 13.19
CA VAL A 41 1.14 -6.96 12.77
C VAL A 41 2.30 -6.11 12.23
N MET A 42 3.48 -6.19 12.85
CA MET A 42 4.70 -5.45 12.49
C MET A 42 5.94 -6.10 13.12
N ALA A 43 7.13 -5.71 12.67
CA ALA A 43 8.40 -6.25 13.21
C ALA A 43 8.66 -5.84 14.66
N LEU A 44 8.13 -4.71 15.12
CA LEU A 44 8.33 -4.22 16.48
C LEU A 44 7.47 -5.01 17.47
N LYS A 45 8.08 -5.41 18.60
CA LYS A 45 7.43 -6.19 19.68
C LYS A 45 6.78 -5.26 20.72
N LEU A 46 5.84 -4.41 20.30
CA LEU A 46 5.09 -3.54 21.18
C LEU A 46 3.87 -4.26 21.73
N ARG A 47 3.69 -4.25 23.04
CA ARG A 47 2.52 -4.88 23.68
C ARG A 47 1.31 -3.97 23.58
N PRO A 48 0.14 -4.46 23.13
CA PRO A 48 -1.07 -3.64 23.12
C PRO A 48 -1.43 -3.16 24.52
N ALA A 49 -1.83 -1.90 24.62
CA ALA A 49 -2.43 -1.34 25.83
C ALA A 49 -3.90 -1.82 25.97
N ARG A 50 -4.46 -1.65 27.15
CA ARG A 50 -5.91 -1.87 27.35
C ARG A 50 -6.67 -0.81 26.52
N LEU A 51 -7.58 -1.26 25.66
CA LEU A 51 -8.40 -0.35 24.87
C LEU A 51 -9.33 0.45 25.76
N SER A 52 -9.48 1.75 25.45
CA SER A 52 -10.55 2.57 26.00
C SER A 52 -11.91 2.04 25.51
N PRO A 53 -13.04 2.32 26.21
CA PRO A 53 -14.36 1.91 25.74
C PRO A 53 -14.67 2.38 24.30
N ALA A 54 -14.25 3.59 23.94
CA ALA A 54 -14.42 4.13 22.60
C ALA A 54 -13.62 3.34 21.55
N MET A 55 -12.38 2.99 21.82
CA MET A 55 -11.54 2.20 20.89
C MET A 55 -11.97 0.75 20.83
N ALA A 56 -12.48 0.17 21.93
CA ALA A 56 -13.07 -1.16 21.89
C ALA A 56 -14.31 -1.20 20.97
N ALA A 57 -15.20 -0.22 21.10
CA ALA A 57 -16.37 -0.08 20.21
C ALA A 57 -15.95 0.14 18.74
N PHE A 58 -14.92 0.96 18.50
CA PHE A 58 -14.37 1.18 17.16
C PHE A 58 -13.79 -0.13 16.56
N PHE A 59 -13.04 -0.91 17.32
CA PHE A 59 -12.51 -2.20 16.86
C PHE A 59 -13.64 -3.20 16.56
N ALA A 60 -14.68 -3.25 17.42
CA ALA A 60 -15.86 -4.06 17.14
C ALA A 60 -16.56 -3.64 15.85
N SER A 61 -16.71 -2.33 15.62
CA SER A 61 -17.26 -1.80 14.35
C SER A 61 -16.43 -2.18 13.12
N CYS A 62 -15.10 -2.15 13.23
CA CYS A 62 -14.22 -2.65 12.16
C CYS A 62 -14.47 -4.13 11.87
N GLY A 63 -14.53 -4.97 12.92
CA GLY A 63 -14.83 -6.39 12.79
C GLY A 63 -16.18 -6.65 12.12
N ALA A 64 -17.21 -5.90 12.50
CA ALA A 64 -18.55 -6.04 11.93
C ALA A 64 -18.62 -5.62 10.45
N LYS A 65 -17.92 -4.54 10.07
CA LYS A 65 -17.98 -3.98 8.70
C LYS A 65 -17.03 -4.62 7.72
N LEU A 66 -15.83 -5.00 8.17
CA LEU A 66 -14.75 -5.49 7.31
C LEU A 66 -14.48 -7.00 7.51
N GLY A 67 -15.01 -7.59 8.57
CA GLY A 67 -14.66 -8.95 9.00
C GLY A 67 -13.33 -9.03 9.80
N PHE A 68 -12.62 -7.92 9.95
CA PHE A 68 -11.35 -7.85 10.68
C PHE A 68 -11.06 -6.43 11.18
N VAL A 69 -10.14 -6.33 12.16
CA VAL A 69 -9.56 -5.05 12.57
C VAL A 69 -8.32 -4.78 11.71
N PRO A 70 -8.22 -3.62 11.01
CA PRO A 70 -7.04 -3.27 10.23
C PRO A 70 -5.77 -3.30 11.07
N ASN A 71 -4.71 -3.92 10.55
CA ASN A 71 -3.46 -4.09 11.28
C ASN A 71 -2.81 -2.75 11.67
N VAL A 72 -3.01 -1.67 10.90
CA VAL A 72 -2.56 -0.33 11.30
C VAL A 72 -3.18 0.09 12.65
N MET A 73 -4.44 -0.21 12.90
CA MET A 73 -5.09 0.14 14.18
C MET A 73 -4.49 -0.70 15.33
N LYS A 74 -4.21 -1.98 15.07
CA LYS A 74 -3.50 -2.82 16.04
C LYS A 74 -2.07 -2.34 16.28
N ALA A 75 -1.38 -1.85 15.25
CA ALA A 75 -0.02 -1.32 15.36
C ALA A 75 0.07 -0.10 16.28
N PHE A 76 -0.95 0.76 16.29
CA PHE A 76 -1.02 1.92 17.18
C PHE A 76 -1.52 1.57 18.60
N SER A 77 -2.09 0.38 18.81
CA SER A 77 -2.77 0.03 20.08
C SER A 77 -1.84 -0.14 21.28
N PHE A 78 -0.53 -0.04 21.11
CA PHE A 78 0.42 -0.04 22.24
C PHE A 78 0.35 1.24 23.10
N ASP A 79 -0.21 2.31 22.55
CA ASP A 79 -0.38 3.59 23.22
C ASP A 79 -1.77 4.16 22.87
N MET A 80 -2.61 4.29 23.87
CA MET A 80 -4.02 4.66 23.66
C MET A 80 -4.17 6.08 23.13
N ALA A 81 -3.37 7.03 23.60
CA ALA A 81 -3.40 8.42 23.14
C ALA A 81 -3.01 8.51 21.65
N LYS A 82 -2.02 7.75 21.22
CA LYS A 82 -1.61 7.68 19.80
C LYS A 82 -2.69 7.03 18.95
N LEU A 83 -3.31 5.95 19.41
CA LEU A 83 -4.39 5.29 18.67
C LEU A 83 -5.59 6.21 18.50
N GLU A 84 -6.04 6.87 19.57
CA GLU A 84 -7.18 7.79 19.54
C GLU A 84 -6.94 8.98 18.62
N ALA A 85 -5.77 9.62 18.72
CA ALA A 85 -5.38 10.73 17.85
C ALA A 85 -5.30 10.30 16.37
N PHE A 86 -4.70 9.13 16.10
CA PHE A 86 -4.61 8.59 14.75
C PHE A 86 -5.99 8.30 14.16
N VAL A 87 -6.86 7.62 14.91
CA VAL A 87 -8.22 7.28 14.46
C VAL A 87 -9.06 8.53 14.23
N ALA A 88 -8.98 9.51 15.13
CA ALA A 88 -9.72 10.77 15.02
C ALA A 88 -9.31 11.53 13.75
N TYR A 89 -8.01 11.75 13.55
CA TYR A 89 -7.51 12.50 12.38
C TYR A 89 -7.74 11.74 11.07
N ARG A 90 -7.47 10.43 11.05
CA ARG A 90 -7.78 9.59 9.88
C ARG A 90 -9.26 9.65 9.51
N ASN A 91 -10.16 9.56 10.48
CA ASN A 91 -11.59 9.56 10.20
C ASN A 91 -12.08 10.92 9.70
N ASP A 92 -11.56 12.01 10.25
CA ASP A 92 -11.85 13.35 9.75
C ASP A 92 -11.42 13.51 8.30
N LEU A 93 -10.14 13.20 8.00
CA LEU A 93 -9.61 13.32 6.65
C LEU A 93 -10.30 12.42 5.62
N MET A 94 -10.61 11.17 5.98
CA MET A 94 -11.07 10.18 5.00
C MET A 94 -12.58 10.07 4.90
N LEU A 95 -13.31 10.45 5.95
CA LEU A 95 -14.76 10.25 6.06
C LEU A 95 -15.51 11.54 6.43
N GLY A 96 -14.84 12.57 6.91
CA GLY A 96 -15.43 13.86 7.28
C GLY A 96 -15.93 14.66 6.07
N GLY A 97 -16.59 15.78 6.34
CA GLY A 97 -17.12 16.69 5.32
C GLY A 97 -16.01 17.30 4.46
N SER A 98 -16.11 17.16 3.15
CA SER A 98 -15.15 17.69 2.17
C SER A 98 -15.79 17.77 0.78
N GLY A 99 -15.23 18.60 -0.10
CA GLY A 99 -15.58 18.59 -1.52
C GLY A 99 -14.97 17.41 -2.30
N LEU A 100 -14.16 16.57 -1.64
CA LEU A 100 -13.64 15.32 -2.20
C LEU A 100 -14.56 14.15 -1.84
N SER A 101 -14.89 13.32 -2.81
CA SER A 101 -15.57 12.04 -2.53
C SER A 101 -14.63 11.09 -1.74
N VAL A 102 -15.21 10.10 -1.06
CA VAL A 102 -14.43 9.06 -0.37
C VAL A 102 -13.55 8.30 -1.36
N LEU A 103 -14.04 8.05 -2.57
CA LEU A 103 -13.25 7.41 -3.63
C LEU A 103 -12.04 8.27 -4.02
N GLU A 104 -12.19 9.57 -4.22
CA GLU A 104 -11.08 10.47 -4.55
C GLU A 104 -10.00 10.47 -3.46
N ARG A 105 -10.40 10.46 -2.18
CA ARG A 105 -9.45 10.37 -1.05
C ARG A 105 -8.70 9.03 -1.03
N GLU A 106 -9.37 7.91 -1.32
CA GLU A 106 -8.72 6.61 -1.43
C GLU A 106 -7.81 6.52 -2.67
N MET A 107 -8.16 7.18 -3.77
CA MET A 107 -7.29 7.32 -4.95
C MET A 107 -6.01 8.09 -4.60
N ILE A 108 -6.11 9.22 -3.87
CA ILE A 108 -4.93 9.97 -3.37
C ILE A 108 -4.08 9.04 -2.49
N ALA A 109 -4.69 8.36 -1.52
CA ALA A 109 -4.00 7.44 -0.63
C ALA A 109 -3.21 6.37 -1.40
N THR A 110 -3.82 5.81 -2.45
CA THR A 110 -3.21 4.75 -3.27
C THR A 110 -2.04 5.28 -4.09
N VAL A 111 -2.19 6.41 -4.80
CA VAL A 111 -1.09 6.93 -5.65
C VAL A 111 0.08 7.47 -4.82
N VAL A 112 -0.17 8.08 -3.66
CA VAL A 112 0.87 8.48 -2.70
C VAL A 112 1.62 7.26 -2.19
N SER A 113 0.89 6.18 -1.88
CA SER A 113 1.49 4.93 -1.42
C SER A 113 2.26 4.20 -2.52
N ALA A 114 1.85 4.34 -3.79
CA ALA A 114 2.57 3.85 -4.95
C ALA A 114 3.90 4.59 -5.13
N GLN A 115 3.87 5.92 -5.03
CA GLN A 115 5.07 6.75 -5.10
C GLN A 115 6.07 6.40 -3.98
N ASN A 116 5.59 6.12 -2.77
CA ASN A 116 6.39 5.71 -1.62
C ASN A 116 6.69 4.20 -1.58
N ARG A 117 6.17 3.40 -2.51
CA ARG A 117 6.32 1.93 -2.55
C ARG A 117 5.93 1.23 -1.23
N CYS A 118 4.90 1.74 -0.56
CA CYS A 118 4.45 1.19 0.71
C CYS A 118 3.50 0.00 0.48
N PHE A 119 3.99 -1.22 0.70
CA PHE A 119 3.22 -2.45 0.47
C PHE A 119 1.92 -2.50 1.28
N TYR A 120 1.99 -2.18 2.59
CA TYR A 120 0.80 -2.14 3.45
C TYR A 120 -0.30 -1.26 2.87
N CYS A 121 0.05 0.01 2.59
CA CYS A 121 -0.92 1.01 2.20
C CYS A 121 -1.45 0.78 0.78
N LEU A 122 -0.58 0.33 -0.16
CA LEU A 122 -1.01 -0.09 -1.50
C LEU A 122 -2.05 -1.20 -1.45
N THR A 123 -1.83 -2.20 -0.61
CA THR A 123 -2.74 -3.34 -0.47
C THR A 123 -4.09 -2.90 0.14
N ALA A 124 -4.06 -2.11 1.21
CA ALA A 124 -5.27 -1.68 1.92
C ALA A 124 -6.10 -0.66 1.11
N HIS A 125 -5.45 0.39 0.59
CA HIS A 125 -6.15 1.47 -0.14
C HIS A 125 -6.47 1.08 -1.57
N GLY A 126 -5.67 0.25 -2.22
CA GLY A 126 -6.03 -0.38 -3.49
C GLY A 126 -7.29 -1.23 -3.39
N ALA A 127 -7.45 -1.98 -2.28
CA ALA A 127 -8.69 -2.70 -1.99
C ALA A 127 -9.88 -1.76 -1.78
N ALA A 128 -9.68 -0.64 -1.08
CA ALA A 128 -10.72 0.38 -0.90
C ALA A 128 -11.15 1.02 -2.23
N VAL A 129 -10.19 1.36 -3.12
CA VAL A 129 -10.50 1.88 -4.46
C VAL A 129 -11.32 0.88 -5.26
N ARG A 130 -10.91 -0.41 -5.29
CA ARG A 130 -11.67 -1.46 -6.00
C ARG A 130 -13.10 -1.56 -5.49
N ASN A 131 -13.27 -1.57 -4.18
CA ASN A 131 -14.58 -1.70 -3.56
C ASN A 131 -15.49 -0.48 -3.81
N LEU A 132 -14.95 0.74 -3.68
CA LEU A 132 -15.71 1.98 -3.86
C LEU A 132 -16.06 2.26 -5.32
N ALA A 133 -15.17 1.90 -6.23
CA ALA A 133 -15.39 2.07 -7.67
C ALA A 133 -16.23 0.94 -8.28
N GLY A 134 -16.32 -0.22 -7.64
CA GLY A 134 -16.85 -1.44 -8.25
C GLY A 134 -16.01 -1.91 -9.46
N ASP A 135 -14.74 -1.50 -9.51
CA ASP A 135 -13.84 -1.75 -10.62
C ASP A 135 -12.45 -2.20 -10.11
N PRO A 136 -12.11 -3.48 -10.25
CA PRO A 136 -10.80 -3.99 -9.84
C PRO A 136 -9.65 -3.40 -10.66
N VAL A 137 -9.88 -3.08 -11.94
CA VAL A 137 -8.85 -2.54 -12.83
C VAL A 137 -8.46 -1.12 -12.40
N LEU A 138 -9.39 -0.29 -11.96
CA LEU A 138 -9.07 1.04 -11.44
C LEU A 138 -8.12 0.96 -10.23
N GLY A 139 -8.36 0.03 -9.31
CA GLY A 139 -7.48 -0.15 -8.13
C GLY A 139 -6.05 -0.55 -8.54
N GLU A 140 -5.91 -1.39 -9.56
CA GLU A 140 -4.59 -1.79 -10.09
C GLU A 140 -3.89 -0.64 -10.81
N LEU A 141 -4.64 0.12 -11.63
CA LEU A 141 -4.09 1.30 -12.32
C LEU A 141 -3.63 2.39 -11.34
N MET A 142 -4.37 2.63 -10.23
CA MET A 142 -3.93 3.56 -9.19
C MET A 142 -2.62 3.12 -8.55
N ALA A 143 -2.42 1.82 -8.34
CA ALA A 143 -1.23 1.28 -7.73
C ALA A 143 -0.01 1.25 -8.67
N MET A 144 -0.23 0.95 -9.96
CA MET A 144 0.84 0.74 -10.93
C MET A 144 1.15 1.98 -11.76
N ASN A 145 0.13 2.58 -12.36
CA ASN A 145 0.24 3.75 -13.21
C ASN A 145 -1.11 4.44 -13.41
N TYR A 146 -1.48 5.31 -12.48
CA TYR A 146 -2.75 6.04 -12.56
C TYR A 146 -2.91 6.87 -13.84
N ARG A 147 -1.81 7.21 -14.53
CA ARG A 147 -1.85 7.97 -15.78
C ARG A 147 -2.49 7.19 -16.93
N SER A 148 -2.52 5.87 -16.84
CA SER A 148 -3.18 4.99 -17.81
C SER A 148 -4.68 4.82 -17.56
N ALA A 149 -5.20 5.30 -16.42
CA ALA A 149 -6.62 5.22 -16.11
C ALA A 149 -7.44 6.28 -16.86
N ALA A 150 -8.68 5.93 -17.20
CA ALA A 150 -9.66 6.85 -17.78
C ALA A 150 -10.21 7.80 -16.69
N LEU A 151 -9.42 8.80 -16.32
CA LEU A 151 -9.74 9.78 -15.28
C LEU A 151 -10.35 11.04 -15.86
N SER A 152 -11.28 11.66 -15.12
CA SER A 152 -11.74 13.01 -15.41
C SER A 152 -10.58 14.02 -15.28
N ARG A 153 -10.73 15.22 -15.91
CA ARG A 153 -9.76 16.31 -15.77
C ARG A 153 -9.52 16.68 -14.30
N ARG A 154 -10.60 16.66 -13.49
CA ARG A 154 -10.55 16.92 -12.05
C ARG A 154 -9.70 15.88 -11.31
N GLN A 155 -9.99 14.61 -11.50
CA GLN A 155 -9.23 13.52 -10.87
C GLN A 155 -7.76 13.52 -11.32
N ARG A 156 -7.48 13.76 -12.59
CA ARG A 156 -6.11 13.84 -13.11
C ARG A 156 -5.32 14.96 -12.43
N ALA A 157 -5.86 16.17 -12.36
CA ALA A 157 -5.20 17.31 -11.71
C ALA A 157 -4.93 17.02 -10.23
N MET A 158 -5.90 16.43 -9.51
CA MET A 158 -5.78 16.04 -8.11
C MET A 158 -4.64 15.06 -7.87
N LEU A 159 -4.59 13.98 -8.66
CA LEU A 159 -3.57 12.94 -8.50
C LEU A 159 -2.18 13.40 -8.94
N ASP A 160 -2.08 14.19 -10.01
CA ASP A 160 -0.81 14.80 -10.44
C ASP A 160 -0.24 15.70 -9.34
N PHE A 161 -1.09 16.50 -8.68
CA PHE A 161 -0.68 17.34 -7.54
C PHE A 161 -0.23 16.49 -6.35
N ALA A 162 -1.00 15.46 -5.96
CA ALA A 162 -0.66 14.60 -4.84
C ALA A 162 0.67 13.85 -5.05
N VAL A 163 0.92 13.38 -6.27
CA VAL A 163 2.18 12.72 -6.64
C VAL A 163 3.35 13.71 -6.63
N LYS A 164 3.18 14.91 -7.21
CA LYS A 164 4.21 15.95 -7.17
C LYS A 164 4.54 16.36 -5.73
N LEU A 165 3.52 16.60 -4.90
CA LEU A 165 3.69 16.92 -3.48
C LEU A 165 4.43 15.81 -2.72
N THR A 166 4.24 14.56 -3.10
CA THR A 166 4.91 13.42 -2.46
C THR A 166 6.37 13.29 -2.89
N ALA A 167 6.65 13.46 -4.18
CA ALA A 167 7.98 13.26 -4.76
C ALA A 167 8.89 14.46 -4.55
N GLU A 168 8.33 15.67 -4.71
CA GLU A 168 9.08 16.92 -4.80
C GLU A 168 8.36 18.07 -4.06
N PRO A 169 8.10 17.97 -2.75
CA PRO A 169 7.31 18.96 -2.01
C PRO A 169 7.86 20.39 -2.12
N TRP A 170 9.17 20.53 -2.28
CA TRP A 170 9.84 21.83 -2.47
C TRP A 170 9.56 22.50 -3.82
N SER A 171 9.02 21.76 -4.79
CA SER A 171 8.73 22.25 -6.14
C SER A 171 7.27 22.71 -6.34
N ILE A 172 6.46 22.66 -5.27
CA ILE A 172 5.05 23.08 -5.33
C ILE A 172 4.95 24.59 -5.44
N GLU A 173 4.30 25.07 -6.51
CA GLU A 173 4.17 26.47 -6.86
C GLU A 173 2.72 26.93 -6.95
N GLU A 174 2.50 28.22 -7.17
CA GLU A 174 1.15 28.77 -7.39
C GLU A 174 0.52 28.23 -8.68
N SER A 175 1.32 27.94 -9.69
CA SER A 175 0.87 27.29 -10.92
C SER A 175 0.19 25.91 -10.68
N ASP A 176 0.65 25.16 -9.69
CA ASP A 176 0.06 23.87 -9.31
C ASP A 176 -1.32 24.07 -8.65
N ARG A 177 -1.41 25.04 -7.74
CA ARG A 177 -2.68 25.40 -7.09
C ARG A 177 -3.69 25.99 -8.08
N ALA A 178 -3.22 26.84 -8.98
CA ALA A 178 -4.04 27.42 -10.05
C ALA A 178 -4.62 26.33 -10.97
N ARG A 179 -3.84 25.28 -11.28
CA ARG A 179 -4.32 24.12 -12.05
C ARG A 179 -5.44 23.37 -11.35
N LEU A 180 -5.34 23.19 -10.03
CA LEU A 180 -6.41 22.60 -9.22
C LEU A 180 -7.68 23.48 -9.23
N ARG A 181 -7.55 24.79 -9.02
CA ARG A 181 -8.68 25.73 -9.13
C ARG A 181 -9.32 25.67 -10.51
N GLY A 182 -8.50 25.64 -11.58
CA GLY A 182 -8.96 25.48 -12.96
C GLY A 182 -9.64 24.14 -13.26
N ALA A 183 -9.42 23.13 -12.42
CA ALA A 183 -10.12 21.85 -12.44
C ALA A 183 -11.38 21.81 -11.54
N GLY A 184 -11.75 22.96 -10.91
CA GLY A 184 -12.95 23.09 -10.10
C GLY A 184 -12.78 22.77 -8.63
N PHE A 185 -11.55 22.76 -8.09
CA PHE A 185 -11.30 22.64 -6.66
C PHE A 185 -11.28 24.01 -5.98
N SER A 186 -11.96 24.14 -4.85
CA SER A 186 -11.83 25.27 -3.95
C SER A 186 -10.51 25.23 -3.18
N ASP A 187 -10.12 26.33 -2.53
CA ASP A 187 -8.94 26.35 -1.67
C ASP A 187 -9.08 25.38 -0.48
N ARG A 188 -10.30 25.14 0.00
CA ARG A 188 -10.57 24.10 1.01
C ARG A 188 -10.30 22.69 0.45
N ASP A 189 -10.73 22.40 -0.78
CA ASP A 189 -10.45 21.12 -1.41
C ASP A 189 -8.94 20.92 -1.63
N ILE A 190 -8.22 21.99 -2.00
CA ILE A 190 -6.75 21.94 -2.17
C ILE A 190 -6.08 21.62 -0.83
N TRP A 191 -6.56 22.21 0.27
CA TRP A 191 -6.11 21.85 1.61
C TRP A 191 -6.36 20.37 1.89
N ASP A 192 -7.56 19.87 1.63
CA ASP A 192 -7.92 18.48 1.88
C ASP A 192 -7.09 17.51 1.03
N ILE A 193 -6.83 17.81 -0.25
CA ILE A 193 -5.92 17.03 -1.12
C ILE A 193 -4.52 16.97 -0.50
N ALA A 194 -3.99 18.12 -0.09
CA ALA A 194 -2.66 18.19 0.51
C ALA A 194 -2.58 17.46 1.85
N ALA A 195 -3.62 17.61 2.70
CA ALA A 195 -3.69 16.96 4.01
C ALA A 195 -3.78 15.43 3.89
N VAL A 196 -4.59 14.90 2.97
CA VAL A 196 -4.66 13.45 2.69
C VAL A 196 -3.30 12.96 2.18
N ALA A 197 -2.68 13.64 1.22
CA ALA A 197 -1.36 13.27 0.70
C ALA A 197 -0.30 13.28 1.82
N ALA A 198 -0.27 14.31 2.65
CA ALA A 198 0.69 14.43 3.78
C ALA A 198 0.48 13.33 4.84
N PHE A 199 -0.79 13.01 5.17
CA PHE A 199 -1.14 11.94 6.09
C PHE A 199 -0.60 10.59 5.59
N TYR A 200 -0.80 10.28 4.30
CA TYR A 200 -0.27 9.03 3.74
C TYR A 200 1.25 9.04 3.56
N ASN A 201 1.87 10.18 3.33
CA ASN A 201 3.33 10.29 3.40
C ASN A 201 3.88 9.94 4.79
N MET A 202 3.21 10.35 5.86
CA MET A 202 3.56 9.98 7.23
C MET A 202 3.32 8.49 7.48
N THR A 203 2.12 7.97 7.16
CA THR A 203 1.75 6.58 7.45
C THR A 203 2.54 5.58 6.61
N ASN A 204 2.86 5.88 5.35
CA ASN A 204 3.71 5.02 4.51
C ASN A 204 5.11 4.85 5.11
N ARG A 205 5.72 5.93 5.60
CA ARG A 205 7.05 5.86 6.23
C ARG A 205 7.02 5.07 7.52
N LEU A 206 5.97 5.26 8.33
CA LEU A 206 5.80 4.49 9.56
C LEU A 206 5.58 3.00 9.27
N ALA A 207 4.71 2.67 8.33
CA ALA A 207 4.45 1.28 7.93
C ALA A 207 5.72 0.60 7.40
N SER A 208 6.50 1.29 6.58
CA SER A 208 7.76 0.76 6.05
C SER A 208 8.82 0.61 7.13
N ALA A 209 8.96 1.61 8.03
CA ALA A 209 9.95 1.58 9.11
C ALA A 209 9.68 0.48 10.14
N THR A 210 8.43 0.05 10.30
CA THR A 210 8.01 -0.96 11.27
C THR A 210 7.74 -2.32 10.64
N ASP A 211 7.94 -2.48 9.34
CA ASP A 211 7.56 -3.67 8.56
C ASP A 211 6.11 -4.09 8.85
N MET A 212 5.19 -3.13 8.76
CA MET A 212 3.78 -3.37 9.03
C MET A 212 3.16 -4.22 7.92
N GLN A 213 2.50 -5.32 8.31
CA GLN A 213 1.90 -6.26 7.36
C GLN A 213 0.40 -5.97 7.15
N PRO A 214 -0.09 -5.93 5.90
CA PRO A 214 -1.51 -5.77 5.64
C PRO A 214 -2.30 -7.03 6.09
N ASN A 215 -3.58 -6.86 6.41
CA ASN A 215 -4.46 -8.01 6.62
C ASN A 215 -4.59 -8.79 5.29
N ALA A 216 -4.46 -10.11 5.33
CA ALA A 216 -4.54 -10.99 4.15
C ALA A 216 -5.85 -10.81 3.36
N ALA A 217 -6.95 -10.52 4.06
CA ALA A 217 -8.25 -10.28 3.45
C ALA A 217 -8.28 -9.14 2.41
N TYR A 218 -7.41 -8.14 2.52
CA TYR A 218 -7.34 -7.07 1.53
C TYR A 218 -6.97 -7.55 0.12
N HIS A 219 -6.18 -8.63 0.02
CA HIS A 219 -5.74 -9.15 -1.29
C HIS A 219 -6.89 -9.69 -2.14
N ALA A 220 -7.89 -10.28 -1.51
CA ALA A 220 -9.07 -10.83 -2.20
C ALA A 220 -10.26 -9.86 -2.28
N MET A 221 -10.21 -8.73 -1.56
CA MET A 221 -11.33 -7.80 -1.46
C MET A 221 -11.63 -7.13 -2.80
N ALA A 222 -12.90 -7.24 -3.25
CA ALA A 222 -13.43 -6.63 -4.48
C ALA A 222 -12.60 -6.97 -5.74
N ARG A 223 -12.22 -8.24 -5.87
CA ARG A 223 -11.59 -8.81 -7.07
C ARG A 223 -12.55 -9.66 -7.88
#